data_283b6b9344b7d5e75b933823757973a3
#
_entry.id   283b6b9344b7d5e75b933823757973a3
#
_cell.length_a   1.000
_cell.length_b   1.000
_cell.length_c   1.000
_cell.angle_alpha   90.00
_cell.angle_beta   90.00
_cell.angle_gamma   90.00
#
_symmetry.space_group_name_H-M   'P 1'
#
loop_
_entity.id
_entity.type
_entity.pdbx_description
1 polymer ?
#
loop_
_entity_poly.entity_id
_entity_poly.type
_entity_poly.pdbx_seq_one_letter_code
_entity_poly.pdbx_strand_id
1 'polypeptide(L)'
;KISHAESSRSSSLTTITGAGSDDLYVYCMINNTVGVNNSPVFTAEPGLYVCLGAPFSIDQGYFDVDGDSLTMQMITPLITAGSIVSYFSGYSGTQPLISNPPMSFNPVTGVLSGNPVQADFSVYAILVNEYRNGVLIGQVERDLSLIARSCTNNQPDMSGFDNTANYNITVLPNVQSCFTIGSFDPDAGQFTNIVLANSMSGLSFSHTSGDLDTATVCWTPTMSDSLNNPNCFTLEVTDD
;
A
#
# COMPACT_ATOMS: atom_id res chain seq x y z
N LYS A 1 -15.97 -5.24 18.00
CA LYS A 1 -14.64 -4.64 17.90
C LYS A 1 -13.63 -5.52 18.61
N ILE A 2 -12.55 -5.84 17.93
CA ILE A 2 -11.37 -6.55 18.46
C ILE A 2 -10.22 -5.56 18.39
N SER A 3 -9.35 -5.54 19.40
CA SER A 3 -8.21 -4.64 19.43
C SER A 3 -6.98 -5.32 20.02
N HIS A 4 -5.82 -4.82 19.66
CA HIS A 4 -4.52 -5.22 20.18
C HIS A 4 -3.77 -3.97 20.65
N ALA A 5 -3.07 -4.09 21.77
CA ALA A 5 -2.20 -3.05 22.30
C ALA A 5 -0.83 -3.67 22.56
N GLU A 6 0.21 -2.96 22.16
CA GLU A 6 1.63 -3.32 22.37
C GLU A 6 2.34 -2.13 23.02
N SER A 7 3.08 -2.39 24.07
CA SER A 7 3.94 -1.38 24.71
C SER A 7 5.37 -1.60 24.21
N SER A 8 6.11 -0.63 23.87
CA SER A 8 5.91 0.78 23.57
C SER A 8 6.37 1.00 22.13
N ARG A 9 6.04 2.16 21.54
CA ARG A 9 6.60 2.55 20.22
C ARG A 9 8.10 2.73 20.31
N SER A 10 8.79 2.60 19.17
CA SER A 10 10.24 2.81 19.10
C SER A 10 10.66 4.16 19.66
N SER A 11 11.70 4.17 20.51
CA SER A 11 12.33 5.41 20.99
C SER A 11 13.11 6.16 19.90
N SER A 12 13.30 5.54 18.73
CA SER A 12 13.97 6.16 17.57
C SER A 12 13.05 7.04 16.73
N LEU A 13 11.75 7.09 17.03
CA LEU A 13 10.81 7.97 16.33
C LEU A 13 11.17 9.43 16.58
N THR A 14 11.27 10.22 15.49
CA THR A 14 11.72 11.62 15.55
C THR A 14 10.58 12.62 15.42
N THR A 15 9.39 12.17 15.01
CA THR A 15 8.28 13.05 14.60
C THR A 15 7.16 13.17 15.64
N ILE A 16 7.19 12.34 16.68
CA ILE A 16 6.19 12.33 17.76
C ILE A 16 6.79 12.64 19.13
N THR A 17 5.99 13.19 20.03
CA THR A 17 6.44 13.59 21.36
C THR A 17 6.57 12.40 22.33
N GLY A 18 5.84 11.33 22.11
CA GLY A 18 5.78 10.14 22.96
C GLY A 18 6.66 8.98 22.51
N ALA A 19 7.74 9.24 21.73
CA ALA A 19 8.68 8.21 21.30
C ALA A 19 9.23 7.41 22.50
N GLY A 20 9.17 6.08 22.42
CA GLY A 20 9.62 5.18 23.49
C GLY A 20 8.71 5.08 24.72
N SER A 21 7.60 5.82 24.77
CA SER A 21 6.65 5.80 25.88
C SER A 21 5.20 5.58 25.47
N ASP A 22 4.82 6.03 24.27
CA ASP A 22 3.48 5.80 23.75
C ASP A 22 3.31 4.34 23.32
N ASP A 23 2.18 3.76 23.66
CA ASP A 23 1.81 2.42 23.20
C ASP A 23 1.39 2.44 21.72
N LEU A 24 1.37 1.26 21.09
CA LEU A 24 0.73 1.03 19.81
C LEU A 24 -0.63 0.39 20.08
N TYR A 25 -1.69 0.94 19.49
CA TYR A 25 -3.03 0.38 19.60
C TYR A 25 -3.68 0.31 18.22
N VAL A 26 -4.11 -0.87 17.83
CA VAL A 26 -4.83 -1.11 16.57
C VAL A 26 -6.14 -1.83 16.84
N TYR A 27 -7.09 -1.69 15.94
CA TYR A 27 -8.37 -2.39 16.05
C TYR A 27 -8.93 -2.85 14.71
N CYS A 28 -9.79 -3.85 14.77
CA CYS A 28 -10.76 -4.13 13.74
C CYS A 28 -12.19 -4.07 14.28
N MET A 29 -13.15 -3.73 13.43
CA MET A 29 -14.57 -3.74 13.71
C MET A 29 -15.27 -4.57 12.64
N ILE A 30 -16.15 -5.44 13.04
CA ILE A 30 -17.01 -6.24 12.16
C ILE A 30 -18.45 -6.07 12.60
N ASN A 31 -19.33 -5.77 11.67
CA ASN A 31 -20.78 -5.77 11.88
C ASN A 31 -21.34 -7.13 11.44
N ASN A 32 -21.48 -8.05 12.39
CA ASN A 32 -21.97 -9.40 12.13
C ASN A 32 -23.49 -9.52 11.99
N THR A 33 -24.21 -8.39 11.97
CA THR A 33 -25.68 -8.39 11.78
C THR A 33 -26.08 -8.40 10.31
N VAL A 34 -25.14 -8.15 9.39
CA VAL A 34 -25.37 -8.08 7.94
C VAL A 34 -24.98 -9.36 7.18
N GLY A 35 -24.62 -10.42 7.88
CA GLY A 35 -24.27 -11.71 7.32
C GLY A 35 -22.81 -12.11 7.59
N VAL A 36 -22.37 -13.19 6.93
CA VAL A 36 -20.97 -13.65 6.98
C VAL A 36 -20.10 -12.65 6.25
N ASN A 37 -18.95 -12.38 6.80
CA ASN A 37 -17.97 -11.44 6.27
C ASN A 37 -16.54 -11.85 6.60
N ASN A 38 -15.65 -11.73 5.63
CA ASN A 38 -14.21 -11.78 5.84
C ASN A 38 -13.67 -10.34 5.82
N SER A 39 -12.79 -10.02 6.75
CA SER A 39 -12.18 -8.68 6.78
C SER A 39 -11.24 -8.49 5.61
N PRO A 40 -11.06 -7.23 5.14
CA PRO A 40 -10.03 -6.89 4.17
C PRO A 40 -8.65 -7.37 4.59
N VAL A 41 -7.84 -7.83 3.63
CA VAL A 41 -6.46 -8.24 3.83
C VAL A 41 -5.50 -7.26 3.17
N PHE A 42 -4.30 -7.12 3.74
CA PHE A 42 -3.21 -6.36 3.16
C PHE A 42 -2.33 -7.32 2.38
N THR A 43 -2.10 -7.05 1.12
CA THR A 43 -1.34 -7.92 0.20
C THR A 43 0.06 -7.40 -0.07
N ALA A 44 0.32 -6.11 0.21
CA ALA A 44 1.64 -5.52 0.07
C ALA A 44 2.38 -5.49 1.42
N GLU A 45 3.68 -5.77 1.37
CA GLU A 45 4.58 -5.55 2.50
C GLU A 45 4.67 -4.05 2.83
N PRO A 46 4.84 -3.68 4.10
CA PRO A 46 5.01 -2.28 4.46
C PRO A 46 6.31 -1.72 3.88
N GLY A 47 6.24 -0.69 3.05
CA GLY A 47 7.41 0.09 2.67
C GLY A 47 7.94 0.86 3.87
N LEU A 48 9.08 0.41 4.44
CA LEU A 48 9.65 1.02 5.66
C LEU A 48 10.56 2.21 5.37
N TYR A 49 11.20 2.24 4.19
CA TYR A 49 12.23 3.22 3.86
C TYR A 49 11.88 3.99 2.60
N VAL A 50 12.18 5.28 2.63
CA VAL A 50 12.13 6.18 1.47
C VAL A 50 13.39 7.04 1.42
N CYS A 51 13.82 7.40 0.22
CA CYS A 51 15.05 8.12 0.00
C CYS A 51 14.84 9.62 -0.01
N LEU A 52 15.74 10.37 0.63
CA LEU A 52 15.71 11.82 0.64
C LEU A 52 15.93 12.38 -0.77
N GLY A 53 15.06 13.33 -1.17
CA GLY A 53 15.15 14.01 -2.45
C GLY A 53 14.70 13.15 -3.63
N ALA A 54 14.20 11.93 -3.40
CA ALA A 54 13.65 11.06 -4.42
C ALA A 54 12.12 10.92 -4.24
N PRO A 55 11.32 11.03 -5.31
CA PRO A 55 9.91 10.71 -5.25
C PRO A 55 9.70 9.23 -4.89
N PHE A 56 8.70 8.94 -4.07
CA PHE A 56 8.27 7.58 -3.77
C PHE A 56 6.78 7.39 -4.01
N SER A 57 6.40 6.14 -4.26
CA SER A 57 5.02 5.70 -4.38
C SER A 57 4.90 4.32 -3.72
N ILE A 58 4.12 4.22 -2.64
CA ILE A 58 3.91 2.99 -1.88
C ILE A 58 2.45 2.59 -2.01
N ASP A 59 2.19 1.47 -2.67
CA ASP A 59 0.88 0.84 -2.66
C ASP A 59 0.72 0.06 -1.35
N GLN A 60 -0.42 0.21 -0.69
CA GLN A 60 -0.71 -0.50 0.55
C GLN A 60 -1.32 -1.89 0.31
N GLY A 61 -1.72 -2.19 -0.91
CA GLY A 61 -2.27 -3.48 -1.33
C GLY A 61 -3.46 -3.93 -0.49
N TYR A 62 -4.67 -3.52 -0.83
CA TYR A 62 -5.89 -3.93 -0.15
C TYR A 62 -6.71 -4.85 -1.02
N PHE A 63 -7.24 -5.87 -0.41
CA PHE A 63 -8.14 -6.81 -1.08
C PHE A 63 -9.22 -7.30 -0.12
N ASP A 64 -10.45 -7.40 -0.61
CA ASP A 64 -11.56 -8.04 0.09
C ASP A 64 -11.99 -9.29 -0.65
N VAL A 65 -11.99 -10.44 0.04
CA VAL A 65 -12.28 -11.75 -0.56
C VAL A 65 -13.76 -11.93 -0.89
N ASP A 66 -14.64 -11.19 -0.20
CA ASP A 66 -16.08 -11.23 -0.43
C ASP A 66 -16.53 -10.27 -1.55
N GLY A 67 -15.59 -9.43 -2.06
CA GLY A 67 -15.85 -8.45 -3.09
C GLY A 67 -16.53 -7.18 -2.58
N ASP A 68 -16.42 -6.88 -1.31
CA ASP A 68 -16.97 -5.67 -0.71
C ASP A 68 -16.20 -4.41 -1.14
N SER A 69 -16.90 -3.29 -1.18
CA SER A 69 -16.28 -2.02 -1.56
C SER A 69 -15.42 -1.47 -0.44
N LEU A 70 -14.16 -1.16 -0.75
CA LEU A 70 -13.21 -0.61 0.21
C LEU A 70 -13.01 0.90 -0.01
N THR A 71 -12.86 1.65 1.08
CA THR A 71 -12.33 3.01 1.08
C THR A 71 -11.28 3.15 2.16
N MET A 72 -10.26 3.94 1.88
CA MET A 72 -9.11 4.07 2.75
C MET A 72 -8.89 5.52 3.15
N GLN A 73 -8.35 5.72 4.34
CA GLN A 73 -7.93 7.05 4.78
C GLN A 73 -6.71 6.96 5.69
N MET A 74 -5.80 7.92 5.55
CA MET A 74 -4.76 8.12 6.54
C MET A 74 -5.39 8.71 7.81
N ILE A 75 -5.02 8.15 8.94
CA ILE A 75 -5.44 8.63 10.26
C ILE A 75 -4.23 8.83 11.16
N THR A 76 -4.41 9.58 12.23
CA THR A 76 -3.40 9.66 13.30
C THR A 76 -3.38 8.33 14.07
N PRO A 77 -2.20 7.68 14.23
CA PRO A 77 -2.07 6.44 14.97
C PRO A 77 -2.61 6.54 16.39
N LEU A 78 -3.12 5.44 16.90
CA LEU A 78 -3.69 5.37 18.26
C LEU A 78 -2.65 4.89 19.28
N ILE A 79 -2.72 5.42 20.50
CA ILE A 79 -1.99 4.92 21.68
C ILE A 79 -2.88 4.13 22.61
N THR A 80 -4.18 4.42 22.61
CA THR A 80 -5.24 3.67 23.31
C THR A 80 -6.53 3.74 22.50
N ALA A 81 -7.60 3.11 22.98
CA ALA A 81 -8.93 3.15 22.36
C ALA A 81 -9.54 4.57 22.15
N GLY A 82 -8.97 5.60 22.74
CA GLY A 82 -9.50 6.98 22.65
C GLY A 82 -8.43 8.06 22.60
N SER A 83 -7.17 7.68 22.52
CA SER A 83 -6.04 8.63 22.50
C SER A 83 -5.17 8.38 21.26
N ILE A 84 -4.66 9.45 20.69
CA ILE A 84 -3.85 9.46 19.48
C ILE A 84 -2.42 9.91 19.82
N VAL A 85 -1.45 9.57 18.98
CA VAL A 85 -0.10 10.11 19.08
C VAL A 85 -0.09 11.63 18.92
N SER A 86 0.85 12.31 19.60
CA SER A 86 1.06 13.74 19.45
C SER A 86 2.30 14.00 18.61
N TYR A 87 2.13 14.64 17.46
CA TYR A 87 3.22 14.99 16.57
C TYR A 87 3.88 16.31 16.99
N PHE A 88 5.17 16.45 16.67
CA PHE A 88 5.83 17.73 16.67
C PHE A 88 5.26 18.65 15.58
N SER A 89 5.47 19.95 15.72
CA SER A 89 5.02 20.94 14.72
C SER A 89 5.58 20.63 13.33
N GLY A 90 4.73 20.68 12.32
CA GLY A 90 5.05 20.36 10.94
C GLY A 90 4.70 18.93 10.52
N TYR A 91 4.38 18.05 11.46
CA TYR A 91 3.99 16.65 11.21
C TYR A 91 2.54 16.39 11.59
N SER A 92 1.96 15.35 10.99
CA SER A 92 0.61 14.88 11.31
C SER A 92 0.41 13.44 10.83
N GLY A 93 -0.71 12.82 11.18
CA GLY A 93 -1.09 11.49 10.67
C GLY A 93 -1.24 11.43 9.15
N THR A 94 -1.48 12.56 8.48
CA THR A 94 -1.57 12.66 7.01
C THR A 94 -0.31 13.26 6.36
N GLN A 95 0.60 13.81 7.15
CA GLN A 95 1.90 14.33 6.74
C GLN A 95 2.95 13.83 7.73
N PRO A 96 3.23 12.51 7.75
CA PRO A 96 4.17 11.93 8.72
C PRO A 96 5.63 12.32 8.46
N LEU A 97 5.96 12.75 7.24
CA LEU A 97 7.27 13.25 6.85
C LEU A 97 7.16 14.66 6.27
N ILE A 98 8.23 15.44 6.40
CA ILE A 98 8.38 16.71 5.66
C ILE A 98 8.70 16.38 4.20
N SER A 99 7.78 16.73 3.30
CA SER A 99 7.83 16.38 1.88
C SER A 99 7.56 17.59 0.98
N ASN A 100 8.23 17.66 -0.17
CA ASN A 100 8.01 18.69 -1.18
C ASN A 100 7.93 18.08 -2.59
N PRO A 101 6.74 18.03 -3.23
CA PRO A 101 5.43 18.50 -2.72
C PRO A 101 4.97 17.75 -1.47
N PRO A 102 3.96 18.27 -0.76
CA PRO A 102 3.36 17.56 0.39
C PRO A 102 2.92 16.15 0.01
N MET A 103 3.00 15.22 0.97
CA MET A 103 2.57 13.84 0.76
C MET A 103 1.11 13.79 0.32
N SER A 104 0.78 12.86 -0.56
CA SER A 104 -0.59 12.60 -1.00
C SER A 104 -0.96 11.14 -0.80
N PHE A 105 -2.23 10.90 -0.52
CA PHE A 105 -2.80 9.57 -0.35
C PHE A 105 -4.06 9.44 -1.21
N ASN A 106 -4.11 8.39 -2.02
CA ASN A 106 -5.29 8.09 -2.83
C ASN A 106 -6.24 7.17 -2.04
N PRO A 107 -7.45 7.63 -1.65
CA PRO A 107 -8.36 6.84 -0.82
C PRO A 107 -9.02 5.66 -1.56
N VAL A 108 -8.87 5.57 -2.87
CA VAL A 108 -9.43 4.48 -3.69
C VAL A 108 -8.38 3.41 -3.98
N THR A 109 -7.16 3.82 -4.32
CA THR A 109 -6.08 2.88 -4.64
C THR A 109 -5.20 2.54 -3.44
N GLY A 110 -5.23 3.33 -2.36
CA GLY A 110 -4.36 3.15 -1.20
C GLY A 110 -2.93 3.61 -1.41
N VAL A 111 -2.62 4.22 -2.54
CA VAL A 111 -1.26 4.68 -2.86
C VAL A 111 -0.90 5.91 -2.03
N LEU A 112 0.19 5.82 -1.29
CA LEU A 112 0.86 6.90 -0.58
C LEU A 112 2.06 7.37 -1.40
N SER A 113 2.16 8.67 -1.68
CA SER A 113 3.29 9.22 -2.44
C SER A 113 3.82 10.52 -1.83
N GLY A 114 5.07 10.84 -2.13
CA GLY A 114 5.74 12.04 -1.65
C GLY A 114 7.17 12.15 -2.17
N ASN A 115 7.86 13.20 -1.70
CA ASN A 115 9.29 13.39 -1.94
C ASN A 115 9.89 13.99 -0.66
N PRO A 116 10.43 13.17 0.25
CA PRO A 116 10.91 13.61 1.56
C PRO A 116 12.16 14.47 1.41
N VAL A 117 12.20 15.57 2.17
CA VAL A 117 13.31 16.54 2.13
C VAL A 117 14.10 16.58 3.43
N GLN A 118 13.70 15.82 4.44
CA GLN A 118 14.35 15.72 5.74
C GLN A 118 14.40 14.27 6.21
N ALA A 119 15.51 13.90 6.85
CA ALA A 119 15.68 12.59 7.46
C ALA A 119 14.81 12.50 8.73
N ASP A 120 13.87 11.57 8.73
CA ASP A 120 12.93 11.35 9.83
C ASP A 120 12.58 9.87 9.98
N PHE A 121 12.21 9.49 11.19
CA PHE A 121 11.56 8.24 11.49
C PHE A 121 10.18 8.54 12.09
N SER A 122 9.15 8.27 11.32
CA SER A 122 7.77 8.60 11.63
C SER A 122 6.85 7.39 11.70
N VAL A 123 5.63 7.63 12.17
CA VAL A 123 4.52 6.68 12.16
C VAL A 123 3.32 7.30 11.45
N TYR A 124 2.47 6.47 10.88
CA TYR A 124 1.17 6.82 10.33
C TYR A 124 0.25 5.61 10.42
N ALA A 125 -1.05 5.82 10.30
CA ALA A 125 -1.97 4.71 10.25
C ALA A 125 -2.94 4.86 9.08
N ILE A 126 -3.43 3.73 8.60
CA ILE A 126 -4.44 3.65 7.55
C ILE A 126 -5.63 2.91 8.10
N LEU A 127 -6.80 3.53 7.98
CA LEU A 127 -8.08 2.92 8.27
C LEU A 127 -8.75 2.51 6.96
N VAL A 128 -9.00 1.22 6.82
CA VAL A 128 -9.78 0.65 5.72
C VAL A 128 -11.22 0.51 6.20
N ASN A 129 -12.15 1.07 5.46
CA ASN A 129 -13.59 0.92 5.68
C ASN A 129 -14.14 0.00 4.59
N GLU A 130 -14.92 -0.97 5.01
CA GLU A 130 -15.53 -2.00 4.17
C GLU A 130 -17.04 -1.79 4.09
N TYR A 131 -17.58 -1.76 2.87
CA TYR A 131 -18.99 -1.48 2.63
C TYR A 131 -19.63 -2.56 1.76
N ARG A 132 -20.78 -3.06 2.20
CA ARG A 132 -21.66 -3.95 1.42
C ARG A 132 -22.98 -3.24 1.15
N ASN A 133 -23.32 -3.05 -0.13
CA ASN A 133 -24.52 -2.30 -0.54
C ASN A 133 -24.62 -0.90 0.10
N GLY A 134 -23.49 -0.21 0.25
CA GLY A 134 -23.43 1.13 0.85
C GLY A 134 -23.50 1.17 2.37
N VAL A 135 -23.60 0.02 3.05
CA VAL A 135 -23.61 -0.08 4.51
C VAL A 135 -22.20 -0.42 5.01
N LEU A 136 -21.68 0.33 5.97
CA LEU A 136 -20.41 0.04 6.64
C LEU A 136 -20.53 -1.26 7.43
N ILE A 137 -19.76 -2.27 7.07
CA ILE A 137 -19.78 -3.60 7.68
C ILE A 137 -18.49 -3.97 8.39
N GLY A 138 -17.36 -3.35 8.00
CA GLY A 138 -16.05 -3.62 8.59
C GLY A 138 -15.17 -2.39 8.64
N GLN A 139 -14.21 -2.41 9.56
CA GLN A 139 -13.09 -1.47 9.62
C GLN A 139 -11.85 -2.23 10.07
N VAL A 140 -10.72 -1.97 9.42
CA VAL A 140 -9.41 -2.51 9.82
C VAL A 140 -8.41 -1.37 9.85
N GLU A 141 -7.69 -1.23 10.96
CA GLU A 141 -6.61 -0.27 11.11
C GLU A 141 -5.25 -0.97 10.93
N ARG A 142 -4.36 -0.33 10.17
CA ARG A 142 -2.96 -0.72 10.03
C ARG A 142 -2.09 0.44 10.50
N ASP A 143 -1.27 0.21 11.51
CA ASP A 143 -0.29 1.16 12.03
C ASP A 143 1.07 0.86 11.41
N LEU A 144 1.74 1.88 10.89
CA LEU A 144 2.91 1.75 10.04
C LEU A 144 4.00 2.73 10.43
N SER A 145 5.24 2.32 10.23
CA SER A 145 6.40 3.20 10.31
C SER A 145 6.87 3.61 8.92
N LEU A 146 7.47 4.79 8.81
CA LEU A 146 8.08 5.30 7.58
C LEU A 146 9.36 6.05 7.93
N ILE A 147 10.47 5.63 7.30
CA ILE A 147 11.80 6.17 7.56
C ILE A 147 12.30 6.87 6.28
N ALA A 148 12.51 8.18 6.39
CA ALA A 148 13.20 8.95 5.36
C ALA A 148 14.69 9.05 5.69
N ARG A 149 15.55 8.62 4.80
CA ARG A 149 17.02 8.66 4.97
C ARG A 149 17.75 8.93 3.67
N SER A 150 19.01 9.33 3.76
CA SER A 150 19.88 9.36 2.58
C SER A 150 20.10 7.93 2.08
N CYS A 151 19.85 7.72 0.80
CA CYS A 151 20.13 6.47 0.11
C CYS A 151 21.34 6.65 -0.79
N THR A 152 22.13 5.61 -0.91
CA THR A 152 23.15 5.49 -1.95
C THR A 152 22.62 4.71 -3.15
N ASN A 153 21.51 4.00 -2.96
CA ASN A 153 20.73 3.25 -3.91
C ASN A 153 19.35 3.90 -4.06
N ASN A 154 18.89 4.13 -5.27
CA ASN A 154 17.52 4.56 -5.55
C ASN A 154 16.63 3.32 -5.72
N GLN A 155 15.36 3.44 -5.38
CA GLN A 155 14.42 2.36 -5.58
C GLN A 155 14.11 2.16 -7.06
N PRO A 156 14.02 0.92 -7.54
CA PRO A 156 13.49 0.63 -8.86
C PRO A 156 12.01 0.99 -8.95
N ASP A 157 11.54 1.21 -10.16
CA ASP A 157 10.14 1.52 -10.45
C ASP A 157 9.60 0.65 -11.59
N MET A 158 8.29 0.59 -11.72
CA MET A 158 7.62 -0.17 -12.78
C MET A 158 6.67 0.72 -13.56
N SER A 159 6.58 0.47 -14.86
CA SER A 159 5.52 1.02 -15.70
C SER A 159 4.16 0.46 -15.31
N GLY A 160 3.09 1.10 -15.74
CA GLY A 160 1.78 0.47 -15.83
C GLY A 160 1.68 -0.44 -17.06
N PHE A 161 0.48 -0.84 -17.41
CA PHE A 161 0.20 -1.75 -18.53
C PHE A 161 0.75 -1.23 -19.86
N ASP A 162 1.40 -2.12 -20.61
CA ASP A 162 2.00 -1.86 -21.93
C ASP A 162 2.99 -0.67 -21.92
N ASN A 163 3.80 -0.60 -20.86
CA ASN A 163 4.80 0.44 -20.63
C ASN A 163 4.23 1.87 -20.59
N THR A 164 2.99 2.01 -20.17
CA THR A 164 2.34 3.31 -19.95
C THR A 164 2.31 3.67 -18.45
N ALA A 165 1.74 4.82 -18.10
CA ALA A 165 1.44 5.19 -16.71
C ALA A 165 0.02 4.74 -16.28
N ASN A 166 -0.59 3.79 -16.97
CA ASN A 166 -1.93 3.33 -16.69
C ASN A 166 -1.90 1.99 -15.93
N TYR A 167 -2.37 2.01 -14.68
CA TYR A 167 -2.46 0.85 -13.80
C TYR A 167 -3.86 0.23 -13.72
N ASN A 168 -4.79 0.73 -14.56
CA ASN A 168 -6.16 0.20 -14.66
C ASN A 168 -6.52 -0.06 -16.10
N ILE A 169 -7.06 -1.25 -16.38
CA ILE A 169 -7.43 -1.64 -17.72
C ILE A 169 -8.78 -2.37 -17.72
N THR A 170 -9.54 -2.19 -18.80
CA THR A 170 -10.79 -2.90 -19.00
C THR A 170 -10.59 -4.02 -20.02
N VAL A 171 -10.93 -5.25 -19.63
CA VAL A 171 -10.83 -6.45 -20.47
C VAL A 171 -12.19 -7.10 -20.65
N LEU A 172 -12.36 -7.85 -21.74
CA LEU A 172 -13.63 -8.52 -22.07
C LEU A 172 -13.66 -9.94 -21.48
N PRO A 173 -14.79 -10.38 -20.90
CA PRO A 173 -14.94 -11.76 -20.45
C PRO A 173 -14.73 -12.78 -21.57
N ASN A 174 -14.12 -13.91 -21.23
CA ASN A 174 -13.77 -15.03 -22.11
C ASN A 174 -12.83 -14.67 -23.27
N VAL A 175 -12.13 -13.53 -23.19
CA VAL A 175 -11.09 -13.12 -24.12
C VAL A 175 -9.77 -13.02 -23.38
N GLN A 176 -8.77 -13.80 -23.82
CA GLN A 176 -7.43 -13.66 -23.25
C GLN A 176 -6.86 -12.28 -23.60
N SER A 177 -6.39 -11.59 -22.57
CA SER A 177 -5.69 -10.32 -22.69
C SER A 177 -4.32 -10.45 -22.04
N CYS A 178 -3.28 -10.01 -22.74
CA CYS A 178 -1.90 -10.02 -22.25
C CYS A 178 -1.35 -8.60 -22.27
N PHE A 179 -0.59 -8.25 -21.23
CA PHE A 179 0.00 -6.93 -21.05
C PHE A 179 1.47 -7.07 -20.64
N THR A 180 2.27 -6.12 -21.06
CA THR A 180 3.68 -6.01 -20.65
C THR A 180 3.84 -4.91 -19.60
N ILE A 181 4.73 -5.14 -18.62
CA ILE A 181 5.08 -4.19 -17.57
C ILE A 181 6.61 -4.19 -17.49
N GLY A 182 7.22 -3.06 -17.80
CA GLY A 182 8.68 -2.89 -17.74
C GLY A 182 9.11 -2.36 -16.37
N SER A 183 10.28 -2.78 -15.93
CA SER A 183 10.97 -2.16 -14.79
C SER A 183 11.95 -1.10 -15.25
N PHE A 184 12.34 -0.27 -14.32
CA PHE A 184 13.30 0.80 -14.54
C PHE A 184 14.02 1.09 -13.23
N ASP A 185 15.33 1.29 -13.30
CA ASP A 185 16.16 1.71 -12.17
C ASP A 185 16.92 2.99 -12.54
N PRO A 186 16.90 4.02 -11.67
CA PRO A 186 17.66 5.24 -11.91
C PRO A 186 19.17 5.06 -11.72
N ASP A 187 19.63 4.00 -11.04
CA ASP A 187 21.03 3.72 -10.81
C ASP A 187 21.63 2.89 -11.95
N ALA A 188 22.68 3.43 -12.57
CA ALA A 188 23.27 2.80 -13.75
C ALA A 188 23.92 1.46 -13.41
N GLY A 189 23.54 0.42 -14.12
CA GLY A 189 24.16 -0.91 -14.04
C GLY A 189 23.57 -1.82 -12.96
N GLN A 190 22.48 -1.44 -12.34
CA GLN A 190 21.72 -2.32 -11.47
C GLN A 190 20.72 -3.18 -12.26
N PHE A 191 20.50 -4.38 -11.76
CA PHE A 191 19.54 -5.32 -12.34
C PHE A 191 18.22 -5.22 -11.56
N THR A 192 17.12 -5.23 -12.30
CA THR A 192 15.80 -5.26 -11.69
C THR A 192 15.20 -6.66 -11.79
N ASN A 193 14.34 -7.01 -10.84
CA ASN A 193 13.63 -8.29 -10.82
C ASN A 193 12.16 -8.04 -10.44
N ILE A 194 11.24 -8.42 -11.34
CA ILE A 194 9.79 -8.31 -11.11
C ILE A 194 9.26 -9.66 -10.64
N VAL A 195 8.54 -9.66 -9.52
CA VAL A 195 7.87 -10.84 -8.97
C VAL A 195 6.37 -10.62 -8.85
N LEU A 196 5.60 -11.69 -8.96
CA LEU A 196 4.17 -11.67 -8.72
C LEU A 196 3.92 -11.93 -7.22
N ALA A 197 3.70 -10.88 -6.46
CA ALA A 197 3.50 -10.94 -5.01
C ALA A 197 2.10 -11.45 -4.66
N ASN A 198 1.07 -11.06 -5.42
CA ASN A 198 -0.28 -11.56 -5.27
C ASN A 198 -0.93 -11.80 -6.63
N SER A 199 -1.65 -12.90 -6.76
CA SER A 199 -2.27 -13.35 -8.00
C SER A 199 -3.79 -13.48 -7.86
N MET A 200 -4.49 -13.42 -8.98
CA MET A 200 -5.91 -13.77 -9.09
C MET A 200 -6.10 -15.04 -9.91
N SER A 201 -7.25 -15.68 -9.78
CA SER A 201 -7.55 -16.94 -10.46
C SER A 201 -7.44 -16.81 -11.98
N GLY A 202 -6.73 -17.74 -12.62
CA GLY A 202 -6.56 -17.78 -14.07
C GLY A 202 -5.55 -16.80 -14.65
N LEU A 203 -4.83 -16.06 -13.81
CA LEU A 203 -3.74 -15.21 -14.25
C LEU A 203 -2.47 -16.03 -14.48
N SER A 204 -1.79 -15.78 -15.57
CA SER A 204 -0.45 -16.29 -15.85
C SER A 204 0.57 -15.16 -15.86
N PHE A 205 1.75 -15.43 -15.32
CA PHE A 205 2.85 -14.50 -15.18
C PHE A 205 4.13 -15.11 -15.71
N SER A 206 4.88 -14.34 -16.46
CA SER A 206 6.25 -14.64 -16.85
C SER A 206 7.05 -13.35 -16.93
N HIS A 207 8.35 -13.41 -16.71
CA HIS A 207 9.23 -12.26 -16.82
C HIS A 207 10.57 -12.63 -17.49
N THR A 208 11.28 -11.64 -17.98
CA THR A 208 12.63 -11.77 -18.51
C THR A 208 13.61 -11.28 -17.47
N SER A 209 14.67 -12.01 -17.22
CA SER A 209 15.79 -11.50 -16.41
C SER A 209 16.78 -10.72 -17.27
N GLY A 210 17.27 -9.60 -16.81
CA GLY A 210 18.23 -8.75 -17.54
C GLY A 210 18.48 -7.45 -16.79
N ASP A 211 19.18 -6.49 -17.43
CA ASP A 211 19.44 -5.17 -16.84
C ASP A 211 18.13 -4.45 -16.48
N LEU A 212 17.08 -4.62 -17.31
CA LEU A 212 15.73 -4.15 -17.06
C LEU A 212 14.77 -5.32 -17.27
N ASP A 213 14.14 -5.76 -16.18
CA ASP A 213 13.17 -6.86 -16.25
C ASP A 213 11.86 -6.41 -16.90
N THR A 214 11.25 -7.32 -17.64
CA THR A 214 9.93 -7.08 -18.26
C THR A 214 9.04 -8.25 -17.94
N ALA A 215 7.94 -7.98 -17.25
CA ALA A 215 6.90 -8.95 -16.97
C ALA A 215 5.85 -8.98 -18.09
N THR A 216 5.34 -10.18 -18.35
CA THR A 216 4.14 -10.39 -19.16
C THR A 216 3.08 -11.04 -18.28
N VAL A 217 1.94 -10.38 -18.20
CA VAL A 217 0.78 -10.84 -17.44
C VAL A 217 -0.35 -11.13 -18.44
N CYS A 218 -0.87 -12.36 -18.43
CA CYS A 218 -2.02 -12.72 -19.26
C CYS A 218 -3.16 -13.23 -18.39
N TRP A 219 -4.37 -12.80 -18.70
CA TRP A 219 -5.58 -13.22 -18.00
C TRP A 219 -6.75 -13.43 -18.95
N THR A 220 -7.55 -14.45 -18.66
CA THR A 220 -8.81 -14.72 -19.35
C THR A 220 -9.94 -14.67 -18.33
N PRO A 221 -10.58 -13.49 -18.13
CA PRO A 221 -11.65 -13.35 -17.17
C PRO A 221 -12.87 -14.21 -17.57
N THR A 222 -13.58 -14.72 -16.57
CA THR A 222 -14.89 -15.37 -16.75
C THR A 222 -16.01 -14.34 -16.64
N MET A 223 -17.25 -14.75 -16.98
CA MET A 223 -18.41 -13.87 -16.75
C MET A 223 -18.65 -13.57 -15.26
N SER A 224 -18.26 -14.48 -14.36
CA SER A 224 -18.37 -14.24 -12.92
C SER A 224 -17.39 -13.19 -12.40
N ASP A 225 -16.20 -13.07 -13.01
CA ASP A 225 -15.21 -12.07 -12.62
C ASP A 225 -15.69 -10.65 -12.91
N SER A 226 -16.60 -10.46 -13.86
CA SER A 226 -17.20 -9.15 -14.15
C SER A 226 -18.11 -8.65 -13.02
N LEU A 227 -18.63 -9.55 -12.18
CA LEU A 227 -19.47 -9.21 -11.04
C LEU A 227 -18.67 -8.75 -9.83
N ASN A 228 -17.39 -9.13 -9.76
CA ASN A 228 -16.45 -8.84 -8.67
C ASN A 228 -15.39 -7.82 -9.12
N ASN A 229 -15.76 -6.83 -9.88
CA ASN A 229 -14.87 -5.78 -10.37
C ASN A 229 -14.63 -4.69 -9.28
N PRO A 230 -13.38 -4.21 -9.07
CA PRO A 230 -12.15 -4.54 -9.80
C PRO A 230 -11.52 -5.88 -9.37
N ASN A 231 -10.89 -6.57 -10.32
CA ASN A 231 -10.01 -7.69 -10.06
C ASN A 231 -8.56 -7.18 -10.03
N CYS A 232 -7.80 -7.50 -9.00
CA CYS A 232 -6.48 -6.96 -8.76
C CYS A 232 -5.41 -8.05 -8.58
N PHE A 233 -4.21 -7.77 -9.04
CA PHE A 233 -3.00 -8.51 -8.72
C PHE A 233 -1.90 -7.53 -8.31
N THR A 234 -0.85 -8.01 -7.63
CA THR A 234 0.26 -7.17 -7.16
C THR A 234 1.56 -7.69 -7.75
N LEU A 235 2.33 -6.80 -8.34
CA LEU A 235 3.71 -7.02 -8.72
C LEU A 235 4.63 -6.23 -7.78
N GLU A 236 5.79 -6.78 -7.50
CA GLU A 236 6.87 -6.13 -6.78
C GLU A 236 8.11 -6.09 -7.67
N VAL A 237 8.86 -5.01 -7.61
CA VAL A 237 10.16 -4.87 -8.25
C VAL A 237 11.23 -4.65 -7.19
N THR A 238 12.33 -5.35 -7.33
CA THR A 238 13.55 -5.21 -6.51
C THR A 238 14.75 -5.00 -7.40
N ASP A 239 15.78 -4.41 -6.86
CA ASP A 239 17.12 -4.27 -7.44
C ASP A 239 18.16 -5.11 -6.68
N ASP A 240 19.42 -5.15 -7.15
CA ASP A 240 20.57 -5.83 -6.55
C ASP A 240 21.41 -4.97 -5.59
#